data_6ad60843def384eb5bd32d2dd0e61444
#
_entry.id   6ad60843def384eb5bd32d2dd0e61444
#
_cell.length_a   1.000
_cell.length_b   1.000
_cell.length_c   1.000
_cell.angle_alpha   90.00
_cell.angle_beta   90.00
_cell.angle_gamma   90.00
#
_symmetry.space_group_name_H-M   'P 1'
#
loop_
_entity.id
_entity.type
_entity.pdbx_description
1 polymer ?
#
loop_
_entity_poly.entity_id
_entity_poly.type
_entity_poly.pdbx_seq_one_letter_code
_entity_poly.pdbx_strand_id
1 'polypeptide(L)'
;ILAVLALLPWLIQRTLRFRARYSAWRGLRFRFVEGVYEAYVNFMFKPILGFITLYLLSPWVRMHQHDYLVTGHRFGGKRFGFAGDLGQYYVPFLISLGVGMAIYFGAVLLIMAMSLMVAAAGGKAGDPPSTSMMVTVFVPLAAMYLALLALPVFLRTRYTNLMWNFASLGGHRFESTLRARDVIWIY
;
A
#
# COMPACT_ATOMS: atom_id res chain seq x y z
N ILE A 1 7.11 -7.23 -21.53
CA ILE A 1 6.87 -6.96 -20.09
C ILE A 1 8.13 -6.34 -19.46
N LEU A 2 9.33 -6.94 -19.56
CA LEU A 2 10.57 -6.41 -18.96
C LEU A 2 10.92 -4.99 -19.44
N ALA A 3 10.78 -4.71 -20.75
CA ALA A 3 11.01 -3.38 -21.30
C ALA A 3 10.06 -2.32 -20.69
N VAL A 4 8.80 -2.66 -20.47
CA VAL A 4 7.83 -1.77 -19.83
C VAL A 4 8.21 -1.48 -18.37
N LEU A 5 8.60 -2.52 -17.63
CA LEU A 5 9.07 -2.35 -16.25
C LEU A 5 10.31 -1.46 -16.15
N ALA A 6 11.25 -1.60 -17.09
CA ALA A 6 12.44 -0.76 -17.15
C ALA A 6 12.12 0.72 -17.46
N LEU A 7 11.05 1.01 -18.20
CA LEU A 7 10.64 2.37 -18.53
C LEU A 7 9.83 3.06 -17.40
N LEU A 8 9.25 2.30 -16.46
CA LEU A 8 8.39 2.85 -15.42
C LEU A 8 9.04 3.97 -14.59
N PRO A 9 10.28 3.85 -14.07
CA PRO A 9 10.89 4.92 -13.28
C PRO A 9 11.08 6.21 -14.07
N TRP A 10 11.46 6.09 -15.35
CA TRP A 10 11.58 7.22 -16.26
C TRP A 10 10.22 7.90 -16.49
N LEU A 11 9.17 7.13 -16.72
CA LEU A 11 7.80 7.65 -16.89
C LEU A 11 7.30 8.35 -15.62
N ILE A 12 7.57 7.81 -14.44
CA ILE A 12 7.21 8.42 -13.15
C ILE A 12 7.89 9.80 -13.05
N GLN A 13 9.20 9.87 -13.26
CA GLN A 13 9.95 11.12 -13.20
C GLN A 13 9.43 12.15 -14.22
N ARG A 14 9.15 11.73 -15.46
CA ARG A 14 8.59 12.61 -16.50
C ARG A 14 7.21 13.12 -16.11
N THR A 15 6.35 12.26 -15.59
CA THR A 15 4.99 12.62 -15.15
C THR A 15 5.03 13.61 -13.99
N LEU A 16 5.89 13.39 -12.99
CA LEU A 16 6.07 14.31 -11.87
C LEU A 16 6.56 15.68 -12.33
N ARG A 17 7.56 15.70 -13.21
CA ARG A 17 8.09 16.94 -13.79
C ARG A 17 7.04 17.68 -14.63
N PHE A 18 6.26 16.95 -15.42
CA PHE A 18 5.17 17.51 -16.20
C PHE A 18 4.09 18.11 -15.28
N ARG A 19 3.57 17.32 -14.34
CA ARG A 19 2.54 17.78 -13.39
C ARG A 19 2.99 19.02 -12.61
N ALA A 20 4.21 19.03 -12.10
CA ALA A 20 4.74 20.15 -11.36
C ALA A 20 4.78 21.45 -12.22
N ARG A 21 5.15 21.36 -13.50
CA ARG A 21 5.18 22.53 -14.41
C ARG A 21 3.81 23.16 -14.65
N TYR A 22 2.76 22.32 -14.71
CA TYR A 22 1.39 22.78 -14.96
C TYR A 22 0.63 23.10 -13.67
N SER A 23 1.21 22.82 -12.50
CA SER A 23 0.65 23.21 -11.22
C SER A 23 1.17 24.58 -10.79
N ALA A 24 0.25 25.51 -10.51
CA ALA A 24 0.57 26.84 -9.99
C ALA A 24 -0.40 27.20 -8.88
N TRP A 25 0.08 27.95 -7.89
CA TRP A 25 -0.74 28.50 -6.82
C TRP A 25 -0.29 29.93 -6.51
N ARG A 26 -1.21 30.86 -6.49
CA ARG A 26 -0.94 32.31 -6.30
C ARG A 26 0.18 32.85 -7.21
N GLY A 27 0.19 32.46 -8.50
CA GLY A 27 1.19 32.91 -9.47
C GLY A 27 2.56 32.21 -9.38
N LEU A 28 2.81 31.40 -8.36
CA LEU A 28 4.03 30.62 -8.21
C LEU A 28 3.86 29.21 -8.77
N ARG A 29 4.82 28.78 -9.60
CA ARG A 29 4.79 27.44 -10.21
C ARG A 29 5.57 26.43 -9.38
N PHE A 30 5.05 25.22 -9.35
CA PHE A 30 5.79 24.08 -8.83
C PHE A 30 6.86 23.63 -9.82
N ARG A 31 7.95 23.08 -9.31
CA ARG A 31 9.00 22.43 -10.10
C ARG A 31 9.38 21.12 -9.46
N PHE A 32 9.67 20.11 -10.29
CA PHE A 32 10.23 18.83 -9.84
C PHE A 32 11.69 18.77 -10.32
N VAL A 33 12.62 18.59 -9.39
CA VAL A 33 14.07 18.76 -9.63
C VAL A 33 14.87 17.47 -9.56
N GLU A 34 14.30 16.39 -8.98
CA GLU A 34 15.02 15.14 -8.86
C GLU A 34 15.28 14.48 -10.23
N GLY A 35 16.41 13.77 -10.29
CA GLY A 35 16.91 13.15 -11.50
C GLY A 35 16.20 11.85 -11.87
N VAL A 36 16.58 11.33 -13.04
CA VAL A 36 16.09 10.01 -13.51
C VAL A 36 16.78 8.89 -12.75
N TYR A 37 18.06 9.06 -12.40
CA TYR A 37 18.81 8.04 -11.66
C TYR A 37 18.16 7.73 -10.29
N GLU A 38 17.82 8.77 -9.54
CA GLU A 38 17.13 8.63 -8.24
C GLU A 38 15.76 7.96 -8.41
N ALA A 39 15.07 8.21 -9.54
CA ALA A 39 13.82 7.51 -9.85
C ALA A 39 14.06 5.99 -10.01
N TYR A 40 15.12 5.57 -10.73
CA TYR A 40 15.46 4.15 -10.86
C TYR A 40 15.81 3.52 -9.51
N VAL A 41 16.59 4.21 -8.69
CA VAL A 41 16.94 3.72 -7.35
C VAL A 41 15.69 3.49 -6.50
N ASN A 42 14.76 4.45 -6.48
CA ASN A 42 13.60 4.41 -5.59
C ASN A 42 12.43 3.57 -6.12
N PHE A 43 12.24 3.47 -7.44
CA PHE A 43 11.09 2.79 -8.05
C PHE A 43 11.43 1.48 -8.76
N MET A 44 12.72 1.11 -8.87
CA MET A 44 13.13 -0.14 -9.45
C MET A 44 14.05 -0.93 -8.50
N PHE A 45 15.21 -0.40 -8.12
CA PHE A 45 16.17 -1.15 -7.32
C PHE A 45 15.71 -1.43 -5.89
N LYS A 46 15.21 -0.41 -5.16
CA LYS A 46 14.68 -0.62 -3.80
C LYS A 46 13.48 -1.57 -3.76
N PRO A 47 12.46 -1.48 -4.66
CA PRO A 47 11.39 -2.47 -4.72
C PRO A 47 11.87 -3.90 -5.02
N ILE A 48 12.90 -4.08 -5.85
CA ILE A 48 13.50 -5.41 -6.09
C ILE A 48 14.09 -5.97 -4.79
N LEU A 49 14.80 -5.17 -4.01
CA LEU A 49 15.28 -5.58 -2.68
C LEU A 49 14.11 -5.92 -1.74
N GLY A 50 13.04 -5.14 -1.78
CA GLY A 50 11.81 -5.45 -1.05
C GLY A 50 11.21 -6.79 -1.43
N PHE A 51 11.21 -7.13 -2.72
CA PHE A 51 10.73 -8.43 -3.20
C PHE A 51 11.63 -9.60 -2.75
N ILE A 52 12.96 -9.45 -2.85
CA ILE A 52 13.93 -10.46 -2.39
C ILE A 52 13.78 -10.76 -0.89
N THR A 53 13.42 -9.76 -0.09
CA THR A 53 13.19 -9.91 1.36
C THR A 53 11.76 -10.31 1.72
N LEU A 54 11.01 -10.94 0.80
CA LEU A 54 9.62 -11.34 1.01
C LEU A 54 8.73 -10.18 1.51
N TYR A 55 8.93 -8.99 0.96
CA TYR A 55 8.22 -7.74 1.31
C TYR A 55 8.49 -7.20 2.73
N LEU A 56 9.37 -7.79 3.53
CA LEU A 56 9.70 -7.28 4.86
C LEU A 56 10.30 -5.86 4.82
N LEU A 57 11.02 -5.52 3.76
CA LEU A 57 11.58 -4.18 3.54
C LEU A 57 10.59 -3.19 2.89
N SER A 58 9.34 -3.59 2.67
CA SER A 58 8.36 -2.72 1.99
C SER A 58 8.11 -1.37 2.70
N PRO A 59 8.07 -1.24 4.05
CA PRO A 59 7.94 0.07 4.70
C PRO A 59 9.14 0.98 4.44
N TRP A 60 10.35 0.42 4.45
CA TRP A 60 11.58 1.14 4.14
C TRP A 60 11.57 1.65 2.68
N VAL A 61 11.17 0.81 1.73
CA VAL A 61 11.02 1.19 0.33
C VAL A 61 10.01 2.33 0.19
N ARG A 62 8.85 2.22 0.84
CA ARG A 62 7.80 3.25 0.82
C ARG A 62 8.28 4.58 1.38
N MET A 63 8.97 4.57 2.49
CA MET A 63 9.52 5.79 3.09
C MET A 63 10.43 6.52 2.09
N HIS A 64 11.34 5.81 1.43
CA HIS A 64 12.24 6.43 0.45
C HIS A 64 11.54 6.90 -0.83
N GLN A 65 10.48 6.19 -1.27
CA GLN A 65 9.63 6.66 -2.36
C GLN A 65 8.93 7.97 -2.00
N HIS A 66 8.43 8.09 -0.76
CA HIS A 66 7.79 9.31 -0.28
C HIS A 66 8.81 10.45 -0.12
N ASP A 67 9.99 10.15 0.39
CA ASP A 67 11.10 11.11 0.44
C ASP A 67 11.39 11.67 -0.96
N TYR A 68 11.62 10.83 -1.96
CA TYR A 68 11.84 11.24 -3.34
C TYR A 68 10.69 12.09 -3.88
N LEU A 69 9.44 11.70 -3.61
CA LEU A 69 8.26 12.42 -4.08
C LEU A 69 8.15 13.81 -3.43
N VAL A 70 8.37 13.90 -2.13
CA VAL A 70 8.23 15.16 -1.38
C VAL A 70 9.41 16.08 -1.65
N THR A 71 10.63 15.62 -1.43
CA THR A 71 11.85 16.44 -1.53
C THR A 71 12.16 16.85 -2.97
N GLY A 72 11.68 16.09 -3.95
CA GLY A 72 11.80 16.43 -5.37
C GLY A 72 11.00 17.65 -5.79
N HIS A 73 10.00 18.06 -5.02
CA HIS A 73 9.21 19.25 -5.35
C HIS A 73 9.82 20.53 -4.78
N ARG A 74 9.66 21.63 -5.53
CA ARG A 74 9.97 23.00 -5.12
C ARG A 74 8.78 23.92 -5.39
N PHE A 75 8.57 24.88 -4.51
CA PHE A 75 7.55 25.91 -4.64
C PHE A 75 8.14 27.29 -4.29
N GLY A 76 8.05 28.24 -5.21
CA GLY A 76 8.55 29.60 -4.98
C GLY A 76 10.02 29.67 -4.54
N GLY A 77 10.89 28.79 -5.08
CA GLY A 77 12.31 28.72 -4.71
C GLY A 77 12.61 27.88 -3.45
N LYS A 78 11.62 27.57 -2.63
CA LYS A 78 11.78 26.70 -1.45
C LYS A 78 11.61 25.24 -1.84
N ARG A 79 12.42 24.35 -1.23
CA ARG A 79 12.33 22.89 -1.36
C ARG A 79 11.43 22.34 -0.27
N PHE A 80 10.63 21.32 -0.60
CA PHE A 80 9.94 20.55 0.41
C PHE A 80 10.95 19.71 1.21
N GLY A 81 10.78 19.66 2.52
CA GLY A 81 11.53 18.80 3.41
C GLY A 81 10.72 17.55 3.76
N PHE A 82 11.40 16.45 4.03
CA PHE A 82 10.80 15.21 4.50
C PHE A 82 11.62 14.67 5.68
N ALA A 83 10.95 14.46 6.82
CA ALA A 83 11.58 13.98 8.05
C ALA A 83 10.94 12.62 8.46
N GLY A 84 10.91 11.66 7.52
CA GLY A 84 10.27 10.36 7.72
C GLY A 84 10.93 9.55 8.83
N ASP A 85 10.11 8.93 9.66
CA ASP A 85 10.51 7.97 10.69
C ASP A 85 10.18 6.55 10.25
N LEU A 86 11.20 5.72 10.10
CA LEU A 86 11.08 4.34 9.66
C LEU A 86 10.20 3.51 10.60
N GLY A 87 10.30 3.74 11.91
CA GLY A 87 9.48 3.04 12.91
C GLY A 87 7.99 3.24 12.65
N GLN A 88 7.57 4.48 12.37
CA GLN A 88 6.17 4.78 12.08
C GLN A 88 5.68 4.19 10.75
N TYR A 89 6.57 3.95 9.78
CA TYR A 89 6.22 3.22 8.55
C TYR A 89 6.03 1.72 8.78
N TYR A 90 6.74 1.13 9.74
CA TYR A 90 6.56 -0.28 10.08
C TYR A 90 5.26 -0.56 10.84
N VAL A 91 4.75 0.36 11.64
CA VAL A 91 3.52 0.16 12.43
C VAL A 91 2.32 -0.29 11.58
N PRO A 92 1.88 0.46 10.53
CA PRO A 92 0.74 0.03 9.72
C PRO A 92 1.03 -1.27 8.95
N PHE A 93 2.27 -1.52 8.57
CA PHE A 93 2.68 -2.76 7.92
C PHE A 93 2.53 -3.96 8.86
N LEU A 94 3.05 -3.89 10.08
CA LEU A 94 2.97 -4.98 11.05
C LEU A 94 1.52 -5.26 11.47
N ILE A 95 0.69 -4.23 11.63
CA ILE A 95 -0.74 -4.38 11.86
C ILE A 95 -1.39 -5.15 10.70
N SER A 96 -1.12 -4.73 9.46
CA SER A 96 -1.69 -5.38 8.27
C SER A 96 -1.20 -6.81 8.11
N LEU A 97 0.07 -7.08 8.39
CA LEU A 97 0.65 -8.41 8.36
C LEU A 97 -0.01 -9.31 9.42
N GLY A 98 -0.14 -8.83 10.67
CA GLY A 98 -0.78 -9.58 11.76
C GLY A 98 -2.25 -9.88 11.45
N VAL A 99 -3.02 -8.90 10.99
CA VAL A 99 -4.42 -9.09 10.58
C VAL A 99 -4.51 -10.06 9.39
N GLY A 100 -3.66 -9.90 8.38
CA GLY A 100 -3.63 -10.80 7.23
C GLY A 100 -3.33 -12.25 7.61
N MET A 101 -2.36 -12.46 8.50
CA MET A 101 -2.04 -13.79 9.05
C MET A 101 -3.20 -14.37 9.87
N ALA A 102 -3.84 -13.57 10.72
CA ALA A 102 -4.99 -14.00 11.50
C ALA A 102 -6.15 -14.43 10.59
N ILE A 103 -6.43 -13.68 9.53
CA ILE A 103 -7.42 -14.03 8.51
C ILE A 103 -7.03 -15.33 7.81
N TYR A 104 -5.78 -15.47 7.37
CA TYR A 104 -5.30 -16.66 6.68
C TYR A 104 -5.42 -17.93 7.55
N PHE A 105 -4.91 -17.89 8.78
CA PHE A 105 -5.02 -19.02 9.70
C PHE A 105 -6.47 -19.33 10.11
N GLY A 106 -7.29 -18.28 10.28
CA GLY A 106 -8.72 -18.43 10.52
C GLY A 106 -9.43 -19.16 9.37
N ALA A 107 -9.09 -18.84 8.11
CA ALA A 107 -9.61 -19.53 6.94
C ALA A 107 -9.19 -21.00 6.90
N VAL A 108 -7.91 -21.27 7.17
CA VAL A 108 -7.38 -22.65 7.22
C VAL A 108 -8.11 -23.48 8.30
N LEU A 109 -8.25 -22.92 9.51
CA LEU A 109 -8.97 -23.59 10.60
C LEU A 109 -10.44 -23.83 10.27
N LEU A 110 -11.11 -22.86 9.62
CA LEU A 110 -12.48 -23.02 9.16
C LEU A 110 -12.60 -24.16 8.16
N ILE A 111 -11.73 -24.23 7.15
CA ILE A 111 -11.72 -25.30 6.15
C ILE A 111 -11.45 -26.65 6.80
N MET A 112 -10.49 -26.74 7.74
CA MET A 112 -10.22 -27.97 8.50
C MET A 112 -11.43 -28.43 9.33
N ALA A 113 -12.07 -27.54 10.08
CA ALA A 113 -13.24 -27.85 10.88
C ALA A 113 -14.39 -28.36 10.00
N MET A 114 -14.58 -27.76 8.84
CA MET A 114 -15.59 -28.17 7.87
C MET A 114 -15.31 -29.56 7.29
N SER A 115 -14.06 -29.83 6.89
CA SER A 115 -13.67 -31.15 6.37
C SER A 115 -13.90 -32.25 7.41
N LEU A 116 -13.61 -31.97 8.69
CA LEU A 116 -13.86 -32.89 9.79
C LEU A 116 -15.35 -33.11 10.03
N MET A 117 -16.18 -32.06 9.97
CA MET A 117 -17.64 -32.17 10.07
C MET A 117 -18.24 -33.06 8.96
N VAL A 118 -17.78 -32.88 7.71
CA VAL A 118 -18.22 -33.70 6.57
C VAL A 118 -17.85 -35.17 6.79
N ALA A 119 -16.62 -35.43 7.21
CA ALA A 119 -16.15 -36.79 7.51
C ALA A 119 -16.96 -37.42 8.64
N ALA A 120 -17.25 -36.70 9.72
CA ALA A 120 -18.02 -37.15 10.85
C ALA A 120 -19.51 -37.42 10.50
N ALA A 121 -20.08 -36.69 9.54
CA ALA A 121 -21.44 -36.88 9.05
C ALA A 121 -21.60 -38.09 8.10
N GLY A 122 -20.55 -38.87 7.87
CA GLY A 122 -20.58 -40.05 6.98
C GLY A 122 -20.66 -39.67 5.48
N GLY A 123 -20.42 -38.44 5.12
CA GLY A 123 -20.37 -38.00 3.73
C GLY A 123 -19.22 -38.69 2.99
N LYS A 124 -19.51 -39.26 1.82
CA LYS A 124 -18.48 -39.84 0.95
C LYS A 124 -17.79 -38.72 0.18
N ALA A 125 -16.50 -38.91 -0.07
CA ALA A 125 -15.77 -38.01 -0.97
C ALA A 125 -16.43 -38.06 -2.37
N GLY A 126 -17.06 -36.94 -2.78
CA GLY A 126 -17.78 -36.83 -4.06
C GLY A 126 -19.27 -36.57 -3.94
N ASP A 127 -19.87 -36.70 -2.74
CA ASP A 127 -21.27 -36.28 -2.55
C ASP A 127 -21.40 -34.75 -2.70
N PRO A 128 -22.42 -34.24 -3.45
CA PRO A 128 -22.62 -32.84 -3.56
C PRO A 128 -22.95 -32.22 -2.18
N PRO A 129 -22.28 -31.12 -1.82
CA PRO A 129 -22.52 -30.50 -0.53
C PRO A 129 -23.96 -29.95 -0.47
N SER A 130 -24.61 -30.12 0.69
CA SER A 130 -25.93 -29.53 0.92
C SER A 130 -25.91 -28.02 0.83
N THR A 131 -27.04 -27.38 0.43
CA THR A 131 -27.14 -25.92 0.33
C THR A 131 -26.77 -25.22 1.64
N SER A 132 -27.18 -25.76 2.79
CA SER A 132 -26.82 -25.24 4.11
C SER A 132 -25.31 -25.30 4.37
N MET A 133 -24.66 -26.35 3.93
CA MET A 133 -23.22 -26.53 4.05
C MET A 133 -22.47 -25.54 3.16
N MET A 134 -22.93 -25.31 1.93
CA MET A 134 -22.37 -24.28 1.05
C MET A 134 -22.46 -22.89 1.70
N VAL A 135 -23.61 -22.49 2.21
CA VAL A 135 -23.79 -21.17 2.84
C VAL A 135 -22.87 -21.02 4.05
N THR A 136 -22.78 -22.05 4.90
CA THR A 136 -21.93 -22.01 6.11
C THR A 136 -20.45 -21.86 5.81
N VAL A 137 -19.98 -22.32 4.64
CA VAL A 137 -18.58 -22.19 4.22
C VAL A 137 -18.34 -20.91 3.43
N PHE A 138 -19.16 -20.67 2.41
CA PHE A 138 -18.90 -19.59 1.45
C PHE A 138 -19.10 -18.20 2.06
N VAL A 139 -20.05 -18.02 2.98
CA VAL A 139 -20.30 -16.72 3.61
C VAL A 139 -19.10 -16.26 4.46
N PRO A 140 -18.54 -17.05 5.40
CA PRO A 140 -17.35 -16.65 6.13
C PRO A 140 -16.11 -16.46 5.23
N LEU A 141 -15.89 -17.35 4.26
CA LEU A 141 -14.77 -17.19 3.33
C LEU A 141 -14.89 -15.92 2.49
N ALA A 142 -16.08 -15.58 2.01
CA ALA A 142 -16.31 -14.32 1.31
C ALA A 142 -16.06 -13.12 2.21
N ALA A 143 -16.52 -13.14 3.47
CA ALA A 143 -16.26 -12.08 4.43
C ALA A 143 -14.76 -11.91 4.72
N MET A 144 -14.02 -13.03 4.87
CA MET A 144 -12.57 -13.02 5.06
C MET A 144 -11.84 -12.47 3.82
N TYR A 145 -12.30 -12.84 2.62
CA TYR A 145 -11.75 -12.29 1.37
C TYR A 145 -11.97 -10.78 1.26
N LEU A 146 -13.17 -10.29 1.56
CA LEU A 146 -13.47 -8.85 1.60
C LEU A 146 -12.60 -8.11 2.64
N ALA A 147 -12.36 -8.72 3.80
CA ALA A 147 -11.45 -8.17 4.81
C ALA A 147 -10.01 -8.06 4.28
N LEU A 148 -9.51 -9.06 3.54
CA LEU A 148 -8.20 -9.00 2.89
C LEU A 148 -8.12 -7.87 1.85
N LEU A 149 -9.19 -7.62 1.09
CA LEU A 149 -9.23 -6.52 0.13
C LEU A 149 -9.21 -5.13 0.80
N ALA A 150 -9.62 -5.02 2.05
CA ALA A 150 -9.56 -3.77 2.80
C ALA A 150 -8.13 -3.41 3.27
N LEU A 151 -7.23 -4.40 3.43
CA LEU A 151 -5.86 -4.16 3.93
C LEU A 151 -5.03 -3.22 3.04
N PRO A 152 -5.01 -3.35 1.69
CA PRO A 152 -4.29 -2.41 0.82
C PRO A 152 -4.82 -0.97 0.93
N VAL A 153 -6.14 -0.81 1.09
CA VAL A 153 -6.75 0.52 1.26
C VAL A 153 -6.33 1.13 2.59
N PHE A 154 -6.35 0.34 3.67
CA PHE A 154 -5.85 0.75 4.97
C PHE A 154 -4.37 1.18 4.90
N LEU A 155 -3.50 0.35 4.32
CA LEU A 155 -2.07 0.66 4.17
C LEU A 155 -1.86 1.95 3.35
N ARG A 156 -2.54 2.07 2.22
CA ARG A 156 -2.44 3.25 1.36
C ARG A 156 -2.81 4.52 2.12
N THR A 157 -3.92 4.48 2.86
CA THR A 157 -4.40 5.63 3.63
C THR A 157 -3.39 6.01 4.72
N ARG A 158 -2.89 5.03 5.47
CA ARG A 158 -1.89 5.27 6.53
C ARG A 158 -0.58 5.83 5.97
N TYR A 159 -0.07 5.27 4.89
CA TYR A 159 1.14 5.76 4.24
C TYR A 159 0.96 7.16 3.63
N THR A 160 -0.22 7.48 3.09
CA THR A 160 -0.51 8.83 2.61
C THR A 160 -0.49 9.85 3.77
N ASN A 161 -1.10 9.51 4.91
CA ASN A 161 -1.04 10.37 6.09
C ASN A 161 0.41 10.57 6.57
N LEU A 162 1.20 9.51 6.65
CA LEU A 162 2.61 9.60 7.05
C LEU A 162 3.40 10.49 6.08
N MET A 163 3.19 10.33 4.77
CA MET A 163 3.87 11.15 3.77
C MET A 163 3.63 12.64 4.00
N TRP A 164 2.38 13.06 4.23
CA TRP A 164 2.04 14.46 4.44
C TRP A 164 2.46 14.97 5.83
N ASN A 165 2.29 14.16 6.87
CA ASN A 165 2.65 14.57 8.24
C ASN A 165 4.17 14.73 8.44
N PHE A 166 4.98 14.03 7.64
CA PHE A 166 6.43 14.21 7.61
C PHE A 166 6.91 15.24 6.60
N ALA A 167 6.02 15.75 5.75
CA ALA A 167 6.35 16.80 4.79
C ALA A 167 6.38 18.17 5.45
N SER A 168 7.27 19.04 4.98
CA SER A 168 7.38 20.43 5.43
C SER A 168 7.74 21.36 4.28
N LEU A 169 7.37 22.62 4.37
CA LEU A 169 7.74 23.66 3.41
C LEU A 169 8.02 24.98 4.14
N GLY A 170 9.28 25.41 4.13
CA GLY A 170 9.67 26.73 4.66
C GLY A 170 9.30 26.96 6.13
N GLY A 171 9.37 25.90 6.98
CA GLY A 171 9.01 25.94 8.39
C GLY A 171 7.56 25.57 8.71
N HIS A 172 6.69 25.45 7.69
CA HIS A 172 5.32 24.95 7.87
C HIS A 172 5.30 23.43 7.73
N ARG A 173 4.57 22.76 8.62
CA ARG A 173 4.28 21.31 8.57
C ARG A 173 2.89 21.08 8.00
N PHE A 174 2.75 19.98 7.27
CA PHE A 174 1.44 19.54 6.81
C PHE A 174 0.87 18.54 7.79
N GLU A 175 -0.45 18.48 7.87
CA GLU A 175 -1.18 17.50 8.67
C GLU A 175 -2.22 16.82 7.77
N SER A 176 -2.28 15.50 7.83
CA SER A 176 -3.24 14.69 7.10
C SER A 176 -3.88 13.67 8.05
N THR A 177 -5.22 13.68 8.10
CA THR A 177 -6.04 12.84 8.98
C THR A 177 -7.03 11.99 8.19
N LEU A 178 -6.65 11.52 6.99
CA LEU A 178 -7.48 10.65 6.16
C LEU A 178 -7.85 9.37 6.92
N ARG A 179 -9.11 8.97 6.84
CA ARG A 179 -9.62 7.73 7.43
C ARG A 179 -9.85 6.70 6.33
N ALA A 180 -9.42 5.46 6.56
CA ALA A 180 -9.56 4.39 5.57
C ALA A 180 -11.03 4.16 5.16
N ARG A 181 -11.98 4.29 6.10
CA ARG A 181 -13.43 4.17 5.81
C ARG A 181 -13.91 5.18 4.78
N ASP A 182 -13.43 6.44 4.88
CA ASP A 182 -13.87 7.51 3.99
C ASP A 182 -13.32 7.29 2.56
N VAL A 183 -12.13 6.69 2.47
CA VAL A 183 -11.53 6.30 1.19
C VAL A 183 -12.27 5.11 0.57
N ILE A 184 -12.70 4.12 1.36
CA ILE A 184 -13.47 2.96 0.86
C ILE A 184 -14.82 3.40 0.27
N TRP A 185 -15.46 4.44 0.81
CA TRP A 185 -16.73 4.96 0.29
C TRP A 185 -16.59 5.71 -1.05
N ILE A 186 -15.38 6.09 -1.46
CA ILE A 186 -15.13 6.81 -2.71
C ILE A 186 -14.82 5.84 -3.87
N TYR A 187 -14.40 4.62 -3.58
CA TYR A 187 -14.07 3.56 -4.55
C TYR A 187 -15.09 2.43 -4.55
#